data_e0a1105917568c1f28dbb7aaa934e4c9
#
_entry.id   e0a1105917568c1f28dbb7aaa934e4c9
#
_cell.length_a   1.000
_cell.length_b   1.000
_cell.length_c   1.000
_cell.angle_alpha   90.00
_cell.angle_beta   90.00
_cell.angle_gamma   90.00
#
_symmetry.space_group_name_H-M   'P 1'
#
loop_
_entity.id
_entity.type
_entity.pdbx_description
1 polymer ?
#
loop_
_entity_poly.entity_id
_entity_poly.type
_entity_poly.pdbx_seq_one_letter_code
_entity_poly.pdbx_strand_id
1 'polypeptide(L)'
;MNLDKKDLPMEMTAEIIRKHNAYAWVWVTVHNVEQAKFYLDKNPKQYLSMHIRSEEDLEAFKASGLPFDRMIVYIGPEIKPANQEMYRFFREKGVMCMISSAPTYDKLSSVEERAEKYRAVFEDGAAVLESDLPIEVSKAIK
;
A
#
# COMPACT_ATOMS: atom_id res chain seq x y z
N MET A 1 9.23 0.25 -5.40
CA MET A 1 9.75 0.73 -4.09
C MET A 1 8.70 1.64 -3.47
N ASN A 2 8.29 1.37 -2.22
CA ASN A 2 7.43 2.28 -1.45
C ASN A 2 8.28 3.41 -0.85
N LEU A 3 7.86 4.64 -1.05
CA LEU A 3 8.50 5.82 -0.50
C LEU A 3 7.56 6.45 0.55
N ASP A 4 7.78 6.07 1.80
CA ASP A 4 7.13 6.69 2.95
C ASP A 4 7.97 7.87 3.44
N LYS A 5 7.56 9.06 3.01
CA LYS A 5 8.26 10.29 3.33
C LYS A 5 7.83 10.84 4.69
N LYS A 6 8.54 10.61 5.76
CA LYS A 6 8.11 11.09 7.08
C LYS A 6 8.20 12.61 7.23
N ASP A 7 9.39 13.20 6.98
CA ASP A 7 9.66 14.61 7.26
C ASP A 7 10.09 15.43 6.04
N LEU A 8 10.09 14.84 4.84
CA LEU A 8 10.48 15.56 3.63
C LEU A 8 9.30 16.37 3.06
N PRO A 9 9.53 17.61 2.59
CA PRO A 9 8.54 18.36 1.84
C PRO A 9 8.08 17.60 0.60
N MET A 10 6.78 17.65 0.30
CA MET A 10 6.20 16.97 -0.86
C MET A 10 6.84 17.43 -2.18
N GLU A 11 7.16 18.72 -2.29
CA GLU A 11 7.81 19.32 -3.45
C GLU A 11 9.18 18.70 -3.72
N MET A 12 9.98 18.53 -2.68
CA MET A 12 11.32 17.92 -2.79
C MET A 12 11.21 16.46 -3.22
N THR A 13 10.28 15.72 -2.64
CA THR A 13 10.00 14.32 -3.02
C THR A 13 9.59 14.21 -4.49
N ALA A 14 8.64 15.02 -4.92
CA ALA A 14 8.17 15.05 -6.31
C ALA A 14 9.29 15.44 -7.29
N GLU A 15 10.15 16.39 -6.92
CA GLU A 15 11.29 16.79 -7.75
C GLU A 15 12.33 15.69 -7.90
N ILE A 16 12.67 14.98 -6.81
CA ILE A 16 13.60 13.84 -6.87
C ILE A 16 13.05 12.75 -7.79
N ILE A 17 11.77 12.38 -7.64
CA ILE A 17 11.12 11.39 -8.51
C ILE A 17 11.19 11.84 -9.98
N ARG A 18 10.89 13.10 -10.25
CA ARG A 18 10.96 13.70 -11.59
C ARG A 18 12.38 13.66 -12.16
N LYS A 19 13.36 14.11 -11.37
CA LYS A 19 14.78 14.16 -11.77
C LYS A 19 15.32 12.81 -12.20
N HIS A 20 14.88 11.73 -11.53
CA HIS A 20 15.31 10.37 -11.79
C HIS A 20 14.35 9.58 -12.69
N ASN A 21 13.29 10.22 -13.21
CA ASN A 21 12.23 9.58 -14.00
C ASN A 21 11.70 8.29 -13.34
N ALA A 22 11.46 8.36 -12.02
CA ALA A 22 11.22 7.19 -11.18
C ALA A 22 9.74 6.78 -11.06
N TYR A 23 8.84 7.40 -11.81
CA TYR A 23 7.38 7.19 -11.71
C TYR A 23 6.92 5.75 -11.90
N ALA A 24 7.63 4.96 -12.71
CA ALA A 24 7.22 3.61 -13.05
C ALA A 24 7.57 2.56 -11.98
N TRP A 25 8.48 2.88 -11.05
CA TRP A 25 9.00 1.93 -10.06
C TRP A 25 9.00 2.45 -8.62
N VAL A 26 8.52 3.68 -8.40
CA VAL A 26 8.31 4.28 -7.09
C VAL A 26 6.84 4.59 -6.92
N TRP A 27 6.24 4.16 -5.81
CA TRP A 27 4.97 4.72 -5.33
C TRP A 27 5.21 5.50 -4.04
N VAL A 28 4.43 6.55 -3.84
CA VAL A 28 4.54 7.45 -2.70
C VAL A 28 3.41 7.17 -1.74
N THR A 29 3.71 7.00 -0.46
CA THR A 29 2.71 6.90 0.59
C THR A 29 2.06 8.27 0.82
N VAL A 30 0.73 8.30 0.75
CA VAL A 30 -0.10 9.47 1.00
C VAL A 30 -1.15 9.14 2.07
N HIS A 31 -1.47 10.12 2.91
CA HIS A 31 -2.35 9.93 4.06
C HIS A 31 -3.72 10.58 3.87
N ASN A 32 -3.91 11.38 2.84
CA ASN A 32 -5.17 12.04 2.53
C ASN A 32 -5.28 12.38 1.03
N VAL A 33 -6.47 12.81 0.64
CA VAL A 33 -6.82 13.13 -0.75
C VAL A 33 -6.02 14.33 -1.30
N GLU A 34 -5.73 15.33 -0.47
CA GLU A 34 -4.98 16.52 -0.86
C GLU A 34 -3.55 16.16 -1.26
N GLN A 35 -2.89 15.31 -0.47
CA GLN A 35 -1.55 14.81 -0.80
C GLN A 35 -1.56 14.00 -2.11
N ALA A 36 -2.58 13.16 -2.29
CA ALA A 36 -2.72 12.38 -3.52
C ALA A 36 -2.87 13.29 -4.75
N LYS A 37 -3.75 14.27 -4.67
CA LYS A 37 -3.95 15.26 -5.75
C LYS A 37 -2.65 16.01 -6.05
N PHE A 38 -1.92 16.46 -5.03
CA PHE A 38 -0.64 17.14 -5.23
C PHE A 38 0.32 16.34 -6.13
N TYR A 39 0.53 15.05 -5.84
CA TYR A 39 1.45 14.22 -6.64
C TYR A 39 0.92 13.95 -8.05
N LEU A 40 -0.38 13.70 -8.20
CA LEU A 40 -1.01 13.46 -9.49
C LEU A 40 -1.02 14.70 -10.38
N ASP A 41 -1.18 15.90 -9.79
CA ASP A 41 -1.07 17.18 -10.52
C ASP A 41 0.38 17.41 -11.03
N LYS A 42 1.39 16.97 -10.26
CA LYS A 42 2.79 17.03 -10.74
C LYS A 42 3.07 16.01 -11.83
N ASN A 43 2.50 14.82 -11.72
CA ASN A 43 2.58 13.81 -12.76
C ASN A 43 1.43 12.78 -12.64
N PRO A 44 0.50 12.73 -13.63
CA PRO A 44 -0.62 11.81 -13.61
C PRO A 44 -0.21 10.32 -13.71
N LYS A 45 1.06 10.01 -14.01
CA LYS A 45 1.60 8.65 -14.05
C LYS A 45 2.15 8.19 -12.70
N GLN A 46 2.16 9.05 -11.67
CA GLN A 46 2.67 8.70 -10.35
C GLN A 46 1.77 7.64 -9.70
N TYR A 47 2.40 6.56 -9.23
CA TYR A 47 1.73 5.58 -8.37
C TYR A 47 1.74 6.03 -6.92
N LEU A 48 0.63 5.83 -6.23
CA LEU A 48 0.44 6.22 -4.84
C LEU A 48 0.04 5.01 -3.98
N SER A 49 0.50 4.99 -2.74
CA SER A 49 -0.01 4.10 -1.69
C SER A 49 -0.82 4.93 -0.71
N MET A 50 -2.11 4.63 -0.58
CA MET A 50 -3.02 5.38 0.29
C MET A 50 -3.55 4.51 1.42
N HIS A 51 -3.61 5.08 2.63
CA HIS A 51 -4.22 4.42 3.78
C HIS A 51 -5.75 4.47 3.68
N ILE A 52 -6.39 3.30 3.62
CA ILE A 52 -7.84 3.13 3.66
C ILE A 52 -8.11 1.96 4.61
N ARG A 53 -8.37 2.28 5.90
CA ARG A 53 -8.45 1.31 6.98
C ARG A 53 -9.81 1.20 7.63
N SER A 54 -10.74 2.02 7.20
CA SER A 54 -12.12 2.08 7.69
C SER A 54 -13.11 2.29 6.55
N GLU A 55 -14.38 2.08 6.82
CA GLU A 55 -15.46 2.40 5.89
C GLU A 55 -15.52 3.90 5.57
N GLU A 56 -15.24 4.75 6.56
CA GLU A 56 -15.16 6.20 6.38
C GLU A 56 -14.05 6.60 5.39
N ASP A 57 -12.86 6.00 5.53
CA ASP A 57 -11.75 6.21 4.58
C ASP A 57 -12.15 5.76 3.18
N LEU A 58 -12.86 4.63 3.07
CA LEU A 58 -13.31 4.09 1.80
C LEU A 58 -14.32 5.02 1.11
N GLU A 59 -15.31 5.54 1.85
CA GLU A 59 -16.28 6.48 1.30
C GLU A 59 -15.62 7.81 0.91
N ALA A 60 -14.70 8.32 1.72
CA ALA A 60 -13.91 9.51 1.37
C ALA A 60 -13.09 9.28 0.08
N PHE A 61 -12.48 8.10 -0.07
CA PHE A 61 -11.76 7.74 -1.27
C PHE A 61 -12.69 7.67 -2.50
N LYS A 62 -13.85 7.02 -2.40
CA LYS A 62 -14.86 6.96 -3.47
C LYS A 62 -15.30 8.34 -3.92
N ALA A 63 -15.51 9.25 -2.97
CA ALA A 63 -15.95 10.63 -3.25
C ALA A 63 -14.83 11.53 -3.80
N SER A 64 -13.55 11.11 -3.68
CA SER A 64 -12.39 11.95 -4.02
C SER A 64 -12.19 12.21 -5.51
N GLY A 65 -12.68 11.31 -6.38
CA GLY A 65 -12.42 11.32 -7.81
C GLY A 65 -10.98 10.92 -8.20
N LEU A 66 -10.21 10.35 -7.27
CA LEU A 66 -8.85 9.87 -7.56
C LEU A 66 -8.87 8.68 -8.55
N PRO A 67 -7.89 8.56 -9.44
CA PRO A 67 -7.83 7.48 -10.42
C PRO A 67 -7.48 6.15 -9.74
N PHE A 68 -8.31 5.12 -9.91
CA PHE A 68 -8.09 3.79 -9.35
C PHE A 68 -6.81 3.13 -9.89
N ASP A 69 -6.49 3.33 -11.16
CA ASP A 69 -5.35 2.71 -11.86
C ASP A 69 -3.97 3.22 -11.40
N ARG A 70 -3.93 4.18 -10.49
CA ARG A 70 -2.70 4.75 -9.92
C ARG A 70 -2.55 4.49 -8.43
N MET A 71 -3.39 3.62 -7.86
CA MET A 71 -3.46 3.43 -6.42
C MET A 71 -3.06 2.01 -6.01
N ILE A 72 -2.34 1.96 -4.90
CA ILE A 72 -2.21 0.77 -4.05
C ILE A 72 -2.83 1.16 -2.71
N VAL A 73 -3.67 0.31 -2.15
CA VAL A 73 -4.40 0.62 -0.93
C VAL A 73 -3.82 -0.17 0.24
N TYR A 74 -3.29 0.55 1.23
CA TYR A 74 -2.93 -0.03 2.51
C TYR A 74 -4.18 -0.13 3.39
N ILE A 75 -4.57 -1.37 3.72
CA ILE A 75 -5.80 -1.66 4.45
C ILE A 75 -5.57 -2.05 5.92
N GLY A 76 -4.33 -2.26 6.33
CA GLY A 76 -4.01 -2.53 7.73
C GLY A 76 -2.75 -3.37 7.94
N PRO A 77 -2.38 -3.57 9.22
CA PRO A 77 -1.18 -4.29 9.57
C PRO A 77 -1.38 -5.81 9.69
N GLU A 78 -2.59 -6.30 9.55
CA GLU A 78 -2.94 -7.69 9.78
C GLU A 78 -4.23 -8.12 9.06
N ILE A 79 -4.43 -9.41 8.94
CA ILE A 79 -5.66 -10.02 8.42
C ILE A 79 -6.80 -9.79 9.41
N LYS A 80 -7.95 -9.32 8.90
CA LYS A 80 -9.20 -9.15 9.65
C LYS A 80 -10.40 -9.52 8.78
N PRO A 81 -11.49 -10.07 9.34
CA PRO A 81 -12.70 -10.36 8.57
C PRO A 81 -13.23 -9.14 7.78
N ALA A 82 -13.12 -7.93 8.34
CA ALA A 82 -13.52 -6.69 7.70
C ALA A 82 -12.73 -6.38 6.40
N ASN A 83 -11.52 -6.92 6.23
CA ASN A 83 -10.70 -6.69 5.05
C ASN A 83 -11.34 -7.29 3.78
N GLN A 84 -12.18 -8.33 3.92
CA GLN A 84 -12.79 -9.04 2.78
C GLN A 84 -13.65 -8.14 1.90
N GLU A 85 -14.38 -7.19 2.50
CA GLU A 85 -15.18 -6.23 1.74
C GLU A 85 -14.28 -5.28 0.94
N MET A 86 -13.20 -4.77 1.56
CA MET A 86 -12.22 -3.92 0.89
C MET A 86 -11.52 -4.67 -0.26
N TYR A 87 -11.08 -5.91 -0.04
CA TYR A 87 -10.47 -6.73 -1.10
C TYR A 87 -11.41 -6.90 -2.29
N ARG A 88 -12.68 -7.18 -2.05
CA ARG A 88 -13.69 -7.35 -3.11
C ARG A 88 -13.85 -6.05 -3.89
N PHE A 89 -14.11 -4.94 -3.19
CA PHE A 89 -14.31 -3.63 -3.81
C PHE A 89 -13.10 -3.21 -4.67
N PHE A 90 -11.90 -3.27 -4.10
CA PHE A 90 -10.70 -2.82 -4.80
C PHE A 90 -10.29 -3.75 -5.95
N ARG A 91 -10.47 -5.05 -5.80
CA ARG A 91 -10.23 -6.02 -6.88
C ARG A 91 -11.11 -5.78 -8.09
N GLU A 92 -12.40 -5.47 -7.90
CA GLU A 92 -13.31 -5.11 -8.99
C GLU A 92 -12.87 -3.84 -9.75
N LYS A 93 -12.10 -2.99 -9.10
CA LYS A 93 -11.53 -1.76 -9.68
C LYS A 93 -10.11 -1.93 -10.20
N GLY A 94 -9.54 -3.13 -10.11
CA GLY A 94 -8.15 -3.39 -10.51
C GLY A 94 -7.10 -2.79 -9.57
N VAL A 95 -7.47 -2.44 -8.34
CA VAL A 95 -6.58 -1.85 -7.33
C VAL A 95 -5.99 -2.94 -6.44
N MET A 96 -4.69 -2.89 -6.23
CA MET A 96 -3.99 -3.80 -5.31
C MET A 96 -4.19 -3.36 -3.86
N CYS A 97 -4.56 -4.32 -3.00
CA CYS A 97 -4.58 -4.12 -1.56
C CYS A 97 -3.26 -4.59 -0.94
N MET A 98 -2.77 -3.83 0.03
CA MET A 98 -1.53 -4.08 0.75
C MET A 98 -1.78 -4.26 2.25
N ILE A 99 -1.12 -5.27 2.82
CA ILE A 99 -0.93 -5.43 4.27
C ILE A 99 0.52 -5.09 4.60
N SER A 100 0.77 -4.41 5.72
CA SER A 100 2.12 -4.18 6.26
C SER A 100 2.32 -5.02 7.51
N SER A 101 3.13 -6.08 7.42
CA SER A 101 3.40 -7.01 8.52
C SER A 101 4.44 -6.51 9.53
N ALA A 102 5.16 -5.44 9.22
CA ALA A 102 6.24 -4.91 10.05
C ALA A 102 5.85 -4.66 11.52
N PRO A 103 4.68 -4.08 11.85
CA PRO A 103 4.27 -3.90 13.25
C PRO A 103 3.68 -5.15 13.91
N THR A 104 3.37 -6.21 13.15
CA THR A 104 2.64 -7.39 13.61
C THR A 104 3.41 -8.69 13.37
N TYR A 105 3.21 -9.31 12.21
CA TYR A 105 3.73 -10.66 11.93
C TYR A 105 5.25 -10.73 11.90
N ASP A 106 5.95 -9.67 11.51
CA ASP A 106 7.41 -9.63 11.55
C ASP A 106 7.97 -9.68 12.98
N LYS A 107 7.15 -9.39 13.99
CA LYS A 107 7.52 -9.44 15.42
C LYS A 107 7.33 -10.81 16.06
N LEU A 108 6.74 -11.77 15.36
CA LEU A 108 6.63 -13.15 15.86
C LEU A 108 8.03 -13.76 15.99
N SER A 109 8.25 -14.56 17.03
CA SER A 109 9.57 -15.10 17.36
C SER A 109 10.01 -16.24 16.44
N SER A 110 9.06 -17.06 15.97
CA SER A 110 9.32 -18.21 15.11
C SER A 110 9.29 -17.83 13.62
N VAL A 111 10.28 -18.31 12.87
CA VAL A 111 10.33 -18.17 11.40
C VAL A 111 9.17 -18.92 10.76
N GLU A 112 8.81 -20.07 11.30
CA GLU A 112 7.70 -20.91 10.83
C GLU A 112 6.37 -20.20 10.99
N GLU A 113 6.11 -19.61 12.17
CA GLU A 113 4.89 -18.83 12.43
C GLU A 113 4.80 -17.61 11.50
N ARG A 114 5.92 -16.89 11.30
CA ARG A 114 5.96 -15.78 10.34
C ARG A 114 5.61 -16.24 8.93
N ALA A 115 6.21 -17.35 8.48
CA ALA A 115 5.98 -17.92 7.16
C ALA A 115 4.51 -18.31 6.93
N GLU A 116 3.84 -18.89 7.94
CA GLU A 116 2.40 -19.18 7.88
C GLU A 116 1.57 -17.90 7.72
N LYS A 117 1.89 -16.87 8.51
CA LYS A 117 1.18 -15.58 8.41
C LYS A 117 1.41 -14.90 7.07
N TYR A 118 2.62 -14.93 6.52
CA TYR A 118 2.89 -14.35 5.21
C TYR A 118 2.09 -15.03 4.09
N ARG A 119 2.01 -16.37 4.10
CA ARG A 119 1.14 -17.09 3.15
C ARG A 119 -0.32 -16.73 3.33
N ALA A 120 -0.79 -16.74 4.58
CA ALA A 120 -2.18 -16.42 4.90
C ALA A 120 -2.59 -15.01 4.43
N VAL A 121 -1.69 -14.02 4.42
CA VAL A 121 -1.98 -12.66 3.89
C VAL A 121 -2.37 -12.71 2.41
N PHE A 122 -1.67 -13.49 1.59
CA PHE A 122 -2.01 -13.61 0.17
C PHE A 122 -3.25 -14.48 -0.06
N GLU A 123 -3.42 -15.53 0.73
CA GLU A 123 -4.63 -16.39 0.72
C GLU A 123 -5.88 -15.61 1.13
N ASP A 124 -5.76 -14.67 2.06
CA ASP A 124 -6.84 -13.78 2.50
C ASP A 124 -7.26 -12.77 1.43
N GLY A 125 -6.37 -12.44 0.49
CA GLY A 125 -6.70 -11.62 -0.68
C GLY A 125 -5.85 -10.38 -0.90
N ALA A 126 -4.83 -10.11 -0.08
CA ALA A 126 -3.87 -9.05 -0.33
C ALA A 126 -3.01 -9.36 -1.58
N ALA A 127 -2.72 -8.34 -2.37
CA ALA A 127 -1.85 -8.45 -3.53
C ALA A 127 -0.40 -8.04 -3.21
N VAL A 128 -0.21 -7.28 -2.13
CA VAL A 128 1.09 -6.78 -1.70
C VAL A 128 1.26 -7.01 -0.21
N LEU A 129 2.42 -7.51 0.18
CA LEU A 129 2.86 -7.59 1.58
C LEU A 129 4.10 -6.72 1.75
N GLU A 130 3.99 -5.69 2.59
CA GLU A 130 5.12 -4.90 3.07
C GLU A 130 5.67 -5.53 4.34
N SER A 131 7.00 -5.72 4.42
CA SER A 131 7.68 -6.40 5.52
C SER A 131 9.09 -5.85 5.70
N ASP A 132 9.58 -5.82 6.95
CA ASP A 132 10.98 -5.57 7.28
C ASP A 132 11.86 -6.82 7.00
N LEU A 133 11.24 -7.97 6.73
CA LEU A 133 11.87 -9.26 6.50
C LEU A 133 11.61 -9.81 5.07
N PRO A 134 11.87 -9.06 3.99
CA PRO A 134 11.44 -9.42 2.64
C PRO A 134 12.03 -10.73 2.12
N ILE A 135 13.21 -11.12 2.61
CA ILE A 135 13.84 -12.41 2.26
C ILE A 135 13.06 -13.59 2.85
N GLU A 136 12.57 -13.46 4.09
CA GLU A 136 11.72 -14.48 4.72
C GLU A 136 10.37 -14.59 3.99
N VAL A 137 9.74 -13.45 3.68
CA VAL A 137 8.52 -13.43 2.86
C VAL A 137 8.73 -14.17 1.55
N SER A 138 9.79 -13.83 0.80
CA SER A 138 10.11 -14.47 -0.49
C SER A 138 10.31 -15.99 -0.39
N LYS A 139 10.85 -16.48 0.73
CA LYS A 139 11.00 -17.92 0.98
C LYS A 139 9.68 -18.58 1.34
N ALA A 140 8.81 -17.88 2.06
CA ALA A 140 7.54 -18.41 2.54
C ALA A 140 6.52 -18.63 1.41
N ILE A 141 6.57 -17.83 0.34
CA ILE A 141 5.59 -17.83 -0.76
C ILE A 141 6.04 -18.60 -2.00
N LYS A 142 7.21 -19.23 -1.95
CA LYS A 142 7.71 -20.15 -2.99
C LYS A 142 7.20 -21.56 -2.77
#